data_7536e5183a72e4be53e7ae40754f4ebc
#
_entry.id   7536e5183a72e4be53e7ae40754f4ebc
#
_cell.length_a   1.000
_cell.length_b   1.000
_cell.length_c   1.000
_cell.angle_alpha   90.00
_cell.angle_beta   90.00
_cell.angle_gamma   90.00
#
_symmetry.space_group_name_H-M   'P 1'
#
loop_
_entity.id
_entity.type
_entity.pdbx_description
1 polymer ?
#
loop_
_entity_poly.entity_id
_entity_poly.type
_entity_poly.pdbx_seq_one_letter_code
_entity_poly.pdbx_strand_id
1 'polypeptide(L)'
;MSDFPLLLAALMLRVFFLVLFTGAYIWFSAAFLTGIGRVPPPQRIRITRAVTSRMLLVTWTFLLFALIGGALTAYVTESGLISEATNLSELTAILSTPRGIILALEVVVTLLMILLNAAIQLIYLPRTSVPIEELESPTKGFKWLSSKNTGRALAAIRAISYLSLANIIVGAIAIVLGVLYSHI
;
A
#
# COMPACT_ATOMS: atom_id res chain seq x y z
N MET A 1 23.42 23.87 11.66
CA MET A 1 23.49 22.69 12.55
C MET A 1 22.19 22.38 13.30
N SER A 2 21.17 23.26 13.24
CA SER A 2 19.87 23.07 13.94
C SER A 2 18.93 22.04 13.29
N ASP A 3 19.11 21.72 12.01
CA ASP A 3 18.13 20.95 11.25
C ASP A 3 18.42 19.44 11.23
N PHE A 4 19.59 19.01 11.69
CA PHE A 4 19.97 17.59 11.76
C PHE A 4 19.01 16.72 12.59
N PRO A 5 18.55 17.13 13.80
CA PRO A 5 17.58 16.37 14.56
C PRO A 5 16.23 16.24 13.86
N LEU A 6 15.79 17.29 13.16
CA LEU A 6 14.54 17.29 12.40
C LEU A 6 14.62 16.35 11.20
N LEU A 7 15.72 16.39 10.47
CA LEU A 7 15.98 15.48 9.35
C LEU A 7 15.99 14.02 9.81
N LEU A 8 16.69 13.71 10.90
CA LEU A 8 16.74 12.36 11.47
C LEU A 8 15.35 11.89 11.90
N ALA A 9 14.57 12.74 12.56
CA ALA A 9 13.20 12.43 12.95
C ALA A 9 12.29 12.17 11.74
N ALA A 10 12.40 12.97 10.69
CA ALA A 10 11.64 12.83 9.45
C ALA A 10 11.97 11.52 8.72
N LEU A 11 13.24 11.17 8.60
CA LEU A 11 13.71 9.91 8.02
C LEU A 11 13.23 8.70 8.83
N MET A 12 13.38 8.75 10.16
CA MET A 12 12.91 7.70 11.07
C MET A 12 11.40 7.50 10.94
N LEU A 13 10.62 8.59 10.97
CA LEU A 13 9.18 8.55 10.79
C LEU A 13 8.81 7.83 9.48
N ARG A 14 9.42 8.24 8.38
CA ARG A 14 9.18 7.69 7.06
C ARG A 14 9.48 6.20 6.99
N VAL A 15 10.72 5.81 7.31
CA VAL A 15 11.17 4.41 7.22
C VAL A 15 10.34 3.51 8.15
N PHE A 16 10.07 3.95 9.37
CA PHE A 16 9.27 3.21 10.33
C PHE A 16 7.87 2.90 9.78
N PHE A 17 7.16 3.90 9.24
CA PHE A 17 5.82 3.67 8.70
C PHE A 17 5.81 2.88 7.39
N LEU A 18 6.85 2.97 6.56
CA LEU A 18 7.01 2.10 5.39
C LEU A 18 7.23 0.63 5.80
N VAL A 19 8.00 0.39 6.85
CA VAL A 19 8.20 -0.96 7.40
C VAL A 19 6.89 -1.51 7.97
N LEU A 20 6.12 -0.71 8.71
CA LEU A 20 4.81 -1.10 9.23
C LEU A 20 3.81 -1.38 8.09
N PHE A 21 3.78 -0.54 7.05
CA PHE A 21 2.96 -0.75 5.87
C PHE A 21 3.30 -2.07 5.18
N THR A 22 4.57 -2.31 4.90
CA THR A 22 5.03 -3.54 4.23
C THR A 22 4.77 -4.76 5.11
N GLY A 23 5.04 -4.67 6.42
CA GLY A 23 4.77 -5.72 7.40
C GLY A 23 3.28 -6.09 7.50
N ALA A 24 2.38 -5.09 7.43
CA ALA A 24 0.94 -5.34 7.41
C ALA A 24 0.54 -6.18 6.19
N TYR A 25 1.10 -5.89 5.01
CA TYR A 25 0.84 -6.68 3.80
C TYR A 25 1.48 -8.08 3.83
N ILE A 26 2.67 -8.22 4.42
CA ILE A 26 3.30 -9.54 4.65
C ILE A 26 2.41 -10.38 5.56
N TRP A 27 1.98 -9.85 6.70
CA TRP A 27 1.07 -10.56 7.60
C TRP A 27 -0.23 -10.95 6.89
N PHE A 28 -0.84 -10.02 6.17
CA PHE A 28 -2.08 -10.26 5.46
C PHE A 28 -1.93 -11.36 4.40
N SER A 29 -0.87 -11.33 3.59
CA SER A 29 -0.66 -12.30 2.51
C SER A 29 -0.20 -13.65 3.05
N ALA A 30 0.83 -13.68 3.90
CA ALA A 30 1.46 -14.92 4.33
C ALA A 30 0.68 -15.65 5.45
N ALA A 31 0.14 -14.90 6.42
CA ALA A 31 -0.56 -15.52 7.54
C ALA A 31 -2.07 -15.61 7.27
N PHE A 32 -2.72 -14.47 6.97
CA PHE A 32 -4.16 -14.42 6.88
C PHE A 32 -4.70 -15.10 5.62
N LEU A 33 -4.26 -14.71 4.41
CA LEU A 33 -4.81 -15.26 3.16
C LEU A 33 -4.47 -16.76 3.00
N THR A 34 -3.33 -17.21 3.49
CA THR A 34 -2.96 -18.63 3.49
C THR A 34 -3.82 -19.44 4.48
N GLY A 35 -4.01 -18.92 5.69
CA GLY A 35 -4.83 -19.56 6.73
C GLY A 35 -6.30 -19.66 6.34
N ILE A 36 -6.87 -18.57 5.80
CA ILE A 36 -8.28 -18.52 5.41
C ILE A 36 -8.62 -19.45 4.24
N GLY A 37 -7.61 -19.93 3.49
CA GLY A 37 -7.79 -20.88 2.39
C GLY A 37 -8.47 -22.18 2.79
N ARG A 38 -8.36 -22.58 4.07
CA ARG A 38 -8.98 -23.80 4.65
C ARG A 38 -10.43 -23.60 5.08
N VAL A 39 -10.90 -22.35 5.12
CA VAL A 39 -12.28 -22.01 5.54
C VAL A 39 -13.24 -22.19 4.36
N PRO A 40 -14.48 -22.68 4.58
CA PRO A 40 -15.50 -22.81 3.55
C PRO A 40 -15.73 -21.47 2.84
N PRO A 41 -15.96 -21.47 1.51
CA PRO A 41 -16.02 -20.27 0.69
C PRO A 41 -16.97 -19.16 1.19
N PRO A 42 -18.19 -19.43 1.69
CA PRO A 42 -19.05 -18.37 2.20
C PRO A 42 -18.45 -17.62 3.38
N GLN A 43 -17.92 -18.36 4.35
CA GLN A 43 -17.26 -17.78 5.51
C GLN A 43 -15.96 -17.07 5.13
N ARG A 44 -15.19 -17.64 4.18
CA ARG A 44 -13.98 -17.04 3.63
C ARG A 44 -14.26 -15.66 3.08
N ILE A 45 -15.29 -15.49 2.25
CA ILE A 45 -15.66 -14.22 1.63
C ILE A 45 -15.97 -13.18 2.73
N ARG A 46 -16.79 -13.55 3.71
CA ARG A 46 -17.20 -12.66 4.81
C ARG A 46 -16.01 -12.21 5.65
N ILE A 47 -15.18 -13.15 6.08
CA ILE A 47 -14.00 -12.87 6.92
C ILE A 47 -12.97 -12.06 6.14
N THR A 48 -12.67 -12.44 4.90
CA THR A 48 -11.70 -11.70 4.06
C THR A 48 -12.15 -10.26 3.87
N ARG A 49 -13.43 -10.01 3.58
CA ARG A 49 -13.96 -8.66 3.44
C ARG A 49 -13.76 -7.84 4.71
N ALA A 50 -14.13 -8.38 5.87
CA ALA A 50 -14.03 -7.69 7.15
C ALA A 50 -12.57 -7.35 7.52
N VAL A 51 -11.67 -8.32 7.33
CA VAL A 51 -10.23 -8.13 7.63
C VAL A 51 -9.57 -7.17 6.63
N THR A 52 -9.86 -7.33 5.32
CA THR A 52 -9.32 -6.42 4.29
C THR A 52 -9.74 -4.97 4.53
N SER A 53 -11.00 -4.73 4.89
CA SER A 53 -11.48 -3.38 5.17
C SER A 53 -10.72 -2.72 6.33
N ARG A 54 -10.48 -3.46 7.41
CA ARG A 54 -9.71 -2.95 8.57
C ARG A 54 -8.22 -2.77 8.24
N MET A 55 -7.64 -3.72 7.52
CA MET A 55 -6.25 -3.65 7.08
C MET A 55 -6.02 -2.41 6.21
N LEU A 56 -6.92 -2.12 5.27
CA LEU A 56 -6.83 -0.93 4.42
C LEU A 56 -6.83 0.37 5.24
N LEU A 57 -7.67 0.48 6.26
CA LEU A 57 -7.67 1.65 7.14
C LEU A 57 -6.30 1.83 7.81
N VAL A 58 -5.72 0.76 8.33
CA VAL A 58 -4.41 0.79 8.97
C VAL A 58 -3.30 1.12 7.96
N THR A 59 -3.32 0.52 6.76
CA THR A 59 -2.30 0.76 5.73
C THR A 59 -2.39 2.17 5.15
N TRP A 60 -3.59 2.76 5.00
CA TRP A 60 -3.74 4.16 4.64
C TRP A 60 -3.15 5.11 5.69
N THR A 61 -3.35 4.80 6.98
CA THR A 61 -2.75 5.57 8.08
C THR A 61 -1.23 5.52 8.01
N PHE A 62 -0.64 4.32 7.81
CA PHE A 62 0.81 4.17 7.70
C PHE A 62 1.36 4.90 6.47
N LEU A 63 0.68 4.81 5.33
CA LEU A 63 1.08 5.50 4.11
C LEU A 63 1.03 7.02 4.28
N LEU A 64 0.01 7.55 4.96
CA LEU A 64 -0.09 8.98 5.27
C LEU A 64 1.10 9.47 6.11
N PHE A 65 1.45 8.76 7.18
CA PHE A 65 2.60 9.14 8.01
C PHE A 65 3.94 8.97 7.27
N ALA A 66 4.07 7.95 6.41
CA ALA A 66 5.24 7.82 5.55
C ALA A 66 5.36 8.99 4.55
N LEU A 67 4.25 9.45 3.97
CA LEU A 67 4.19 10.64 3.11
C LEU A 67 4.58 11.91 3.85
N ILE A 68 4.06 12.11 5.06
CA ILE A 68 4.43 13.26 5.89
C ILE A 68 5.94 13.24 6.20
N GLY A 69 6.48 12.08 6.60
CA GLY A 69 7.92 11.92 6.82
C GLY A 69 8.74 12.18 5.57
N GLY A 70 8.29 11.71 4.40
CA GLY A 70 8.93 11.98 3.11
C GLY A 70 8.92 13.45 2.72
N ALA A 71 7.77 14.13 2.87
CA ALA A 71 7.63 15.55 2.61
C ALA A 71 8.51 16.42 3.53
N LEU A 72 8.57 16.08 4.84
CA LEU A 72 9.45 16.74 5.78
C LEU A 72 10.93 16.53 5.43
N THR A 73 11.32 15.32 5.03
CA THR A 73 12.68 15.04 4.58
C THR A 73 13.04 15.90 3.36
N ALA A 74 12.18 15.91 2.34
CA ALA A 74 12.39 16.73 1.14
C ALA A 74 12.47 18.23 1.49
N TYR A 75 11.59 18.69 2.36
CA TYR A 75 11.61 20.09 2.80
C TYR A 75 12.93 20.48 3.49
N VAL A 76 13.44 19.66 4.39
CA VAL A 76 14.66 19.96 5.15
C VAL A 76 15.92 19.86 4.26
N THR A 77 15.95 18.91 3.31
CA THR A 77 17.12 18.68 2.46
C THR A 77 17.15 19.55 1.21
N GLU A 78 15.98 19.87 0.64
CA GLU A 78 15.85 20.48 -0.68
C GLU A 78 15.18 21.87 -0.62
N SER A 79 14.99 22.46 0.59
CA SER A 79 14.31 23.75 0.74
C SER A 79 14.93 24.86 -0.09
N GLY A 80 16.26 24.85 -0.28
CA GLY A 80 16.97 25.78 -1.16
C GLY A 80 16.67 25.52 -2.65
N LEU A 81 16.70 24.27 -3.08
CA LEU A 81 16.53 23.88 -4.48
C LEU A 81 15.08 24.01 -4.96
N ILE A 82 14.10 23.63 -4.09
CA ILE A 82 12.67 23.73 -4.42
C ILE A 82 12.22 25.18 -4.52
N SER A 83 12.76 26.07 -3.68
CA SER A 83 12.44 27.50 -3.73
C SER A 83 13.00 28.21 -4.95
N GLU A 84 14.09 27.70 -5.53
CA GLU A 84 14.74 28.22 -6.73
C GLU A 84 14.17 27.67 -8.03
N ALA A 85 13.50 26.47 -7.98
CA ALA A 85 12.90 25.83 -9.16
C ALA A 85 11.64 26.56 -9.65
N THR A 86 11.81 27.74 -10.22
CA THR A 86 10.72 28.52 -10.84
C THR A 86 10.46 28.11 -12.29
N ASN A 87 11.37 27.37 -12.93
CA ASN A 87 11.32 26.98 -14.33
C ASN A 87 11.51 25.48 -14.55
N LEU A 88 10.91 24.95 -15.62
CA LEU A 88 11.01 23.53 -16.02
C LEU A 88 12.45 23.07 -16.25
N SER A 89 13.34 23.96 -16.72
CA SER A 89 14.76 23.69 -16.95
C SER A 89 15.53 23.43 -15.65
N GLU A 90 15.18 24.12 -14.58
CA GLU A 90 15.78 23.95 -13.24
C GLU A 90 15.31 22.64 -12.62
N LEU A 91 14.02 22.29 -12.80
CA LEU A 91 13.48 21.00 -12.36
C LEU A 91 14.20 19.83 -13.06
N THR A 92 14.46 19.93 -14.37
CA THR A 92 15.22 18.90 -15.09
C THR A 92 16.67 18.81 -14.64
N ALA A 93 17.29 19.92 -14.27
CA ALA A 93 18.64 19.92 -13.71
C ALA A 93 18.70 19.23 -12.34
N ILE A 94 17.73 19.48 -11.45
CA ILE A 94 17.60 18.79 -10.17
C ILE A 94 17.40 17.29 -10.37
N LEU A 95 16.48 16.90 -11.26
CA LEU A 95 16.19 15.50 -11.57
C LEU A 95 17.36 14.76 -12.24
N SER A 96 18.35 15.46 -12.79
CA SER A 96 19.57 14.85 -13.35
C SER A 96 20.63 14.52 -12.29
N THR A 97 20.46 15.00 -11.05
CA THR A 97 21.37 14.66 -9.95
C THR A 97 21.05 13.27 -9.40
N PRO A 98 22.03 12.52 -8.83
CA PRO A 98 21.76 11.23 -8.20
C PRO A 98 20.66 11.29 -7.12
N ARG A 99 20.65 12.34 -6.31
CA ARG A 99 19.59 12.59 -5.32
C ARG A 99 18.23 12.82 -5.95
N GLY A 100 18.18 13.66 -6.97
CA GLY A 100 16.93 13.96 -7.69
C GLY A 100 16.33 12.73 -8.37
N ILE A 101 17.16 11.85 -8.93
CA ILE A 101 16.71 10.58 -9.52
C ILE A 101 16.07 9.69 -8.43
N ILE A 102 16.72 9.55 -7.27
CA ILE A 102 16.18 8.74 -6.18
C ILE A 102 14.86 9.34 -5.68
N LEU A 103 14.78 10.65 -5.51
CA LEU A 103 13.56 11.34 -5.11
C LEU A 103 12.43 11.10 -6.12
N ALA A 104 12.71 11.20 -7.42
CA ALA A 104 11.73 10.93 -8.47
C ALA A 104 11.24 9.47 -8.43
N LEU A 105 12.15 8.51 -8.26
CA LEU A 105 11.79 7.09 -8.11
C LEU A 105 10.93 6.86 -6.87
N GLU A 106 11.21 7.52 -5.76
CA GLU A 106 10.41 7.43 -4.54
C GLU A 106 8.99 7.97 -4.73
N VAL A 107 8.85 9.10 -5.43
CA VAL A 107 7.52 9.64 -5.77
C VAL A 107 6.74 8.63 -6.61
N VAL A 108 7.37 8.05 -7.65
CA VAL A 108 6.74 7.04 -8.51
C VAL A 108 6.33 5.80 -7.71
N VAL A 109 7.21 5.28 -6.87
CA VAL A 109 6.94 4.11 -6.01
C VAL A 109 5.81 4.40 -5.03
N THR A 110 5.80 5.58 -4.43
CA THR A 110 4.73 6.00 -3.50
C THR A 110 3.37 6.15 -4.21
N LEU A 111 3.35 6.74 -5.40
CA LEU A 111 2.14 6.79 -6.22
C LEU A 111 1.63 5.39 -6.57
N LEU A 112 2.52 4.46 -6.89
CA LEU A 112 2.17 3.08 -7.15
C LEU A 112 1.56 2.40 -5.92
N MET A 113 2.09 2.63 -4.71
CA MET A 113 1.51 2.14 -3.46
C MET A 113 0.08 2.69 -3.24
N ILE A 114 -0.12 3.98 -3.49
CA ILE A 114 -1.44 4.64 -3.41
C ILE A 114 -2.41 3.98 -4.40
N LEU A 115 -2.01 3.80 -5.66
CA LEU A 115 -2.83 3.21 -6.70
C LEU A 115 -3.19 1.76 -6.39
N LEU A 116 -2.25 0.94 -5.89
CA LEU A 116 -2.52 -0.44 -5.48
C LEU A 116 -3.51 -0.51 -4.31
N ASN A 117 -3.35 0.34 -3.29
CA ASN A 117 -4.29 0.44 -2.17
C ASN A 117 -5.68 0.88 -2.64
N ALA A 118 -5.75 1.91 -3.49
CA ALA A 118 -7.00 2.41 -4.05
C ALA A 118 -7.69 1.34 -4.91
N ALA A 119 -6.93 0.57 -5.71
CA ALA A 119 -7.47 -0.52 -6.50
C ALA A 119 -8.09 -1.61 -5.61
N ILE A 120 -7.43 -2.00 -4.52
CA ILE A 120 -8.00 -2.95 -3.55
C ILE A 120 -9.30 -2.39 -2.97
N GLN A 121 -9.29 -1.13 -2.53
CA GLN A 121 -10.42 -0.51 -1.83
C GLN A 121 -11.61 -0.24 -2.76
N LEU A 122 -11.39 0.36 -3.92
CA LEU A 122 -12.45 0.87 -4.78
C LEU A 122 -12.94 -0.15 -5.80
N ILE A 123 -12.07 -1.07 -6.24
CA ILE A 123 -12.40 -1.99 -7.32
C ILE A 123 -12.71 -3.39 -6.77
N TYR A 124 -11.87 -3.93 -5.90
CA TYR A 124 -11.95 -5.33 -5.52
C TYR A 124 -12.72 -5.58 -4.23
N LEU A 125 -12.58 -4.73 -3.21
CA LEU A 125 -13.31 -4.88 -1.95
C LEU A 125 -14.84 -4.83 -2.14
N PRO A 126 -15.44 -3.93 -2.95
CA PRO A 126 -16.88 -3.96 -3.21
C PRO A 126 -17.34 -5.24 -3.90
N ARG A 127 -16.50 -5.85 -4.75
CA ARG A 127 -16.81 -7.11 -5.45
C ARG A 127 -16.88 -8.33 -4.52
N THR A 128 -16.36 -8.23 -3.28
CA THR A 128 -16.51 -9.26 -2.25
C THR A 128 -17.85 -9.16 -1.51
N SER A 129 -18.71 -8.19 -1.86
CA SER A 129 -20.05 -8.05 -1.27
C SER A 129 -20.99 -9.06 -1.91
N VAL A 130 -21.34 -10.11 -1.14
CA VAL A 130 -22.34 -11.11 -1.53
C VAL A 130 -23.49 -11.01 -0.54
N PRO A 131 -24.76 -11.04 -0.97
CA PRO A 131 -25.91 -11.03 -0.09
C PRO A 131 -25.85 -12.19 0.91
N ILE A 132 -26.19 -11.91 2.18
CA ILE A 132 -26.15 -12.91 3.26
C ILE A 132 -27.06 -14.10 2.95
N GLU A 133 -28.20 -13.84 2.32
CA GLU A 133 -29.20 -14.84 1.93
C GLU A 133 -28.63 -15.89 0.94
N GLU A 134 -27.67 -15.48 0.08
CA GLU A 134 -26.98 -16.41 -0.82
C GLU A 134 -25.93 -17.27 -0.07
N LEU A 135 -25.44 -16.79 1.08
CA LEU A 135 -24.40 -17.46 1.86
C LEU A 135 -24.94 -18.40 2.93
N GLU A 136 -26.16 -18.17 3.44
CA GLU A 136 -26.73 -18.86 4.61
C GLU A 136 -27.82 -19.90 4.28
N SER A 137 -28.21 -20.10 3.02
CA SER A 137 -29.30 -21.02 2.67
C SER A 137 -28.83 -22.48 2.71
N PRO A 138 -29.19 -23.26 3.75
CA PRO A 138 -28.74 -24.66 3.89
C PRO A 138 -29.37 -25.61 2.86
N THR A 139 -30.54 -25.26 2.32
CA THR A 139 -31.27 -26.06 1.31
C THR A 139 -30.73 -25.89 -0.11
N LYS A 140 -29.87 -24.88 -0.34
CA LYS A 140 -29.25 -24.61 -1.65
C LYS A 140 -27.76 -25.00 -1.68
N GLY A 141 -27.37 -25.97 -0.88
CA GLY A 141 -25.98 -26.33 -0.54
C GLY A 141 -24.99 -26.53 -1.68
N PHE A 142 -25.44 -26.64 -2.93
CA PHE A 142 -24.55 -26.69 -4.10
C PHE A 142 -24.77 -25.49 -5.06
N LYS A 143 -25.85 -24.72 -4.92
CA LYS A 143 -26.16 -23.59 -5.81
C LYS A 143 -25.25 -22.38 -5.62
N TRP A 144 -24.67 -22.20 -4.43
CA TRP A 144 -23.75 -21.09 -4.18
C TRP A 144 -22.43 -21.24 -4.97
N LEU A 145 -21.97 -22.46 -5.23
CA LEU A 145 -20.79 -22.73 -6.08
C LEU A 145 -21.00 -22.30 -7.53
N SER A 146 -22.23 -22.39 -8.02
CA SER A 146 -22.61 -21.97 -9.38
C SER A 146 -23.08 -20.51 -9.45
N SER A 147 -23.20 -19.81 -8.31
CA SER A 147 -23.62 -18.41 -8.27
C SER A 147 -22.51 -17.53 -8.90
N LYS A 148 -22.92 -16.74 -9.89
CA LYS A 148 -22.05 -15.75 -10.55
C LYS A 148 -21.43 -14.77 -9.54
N ASN A 149 -22.16 -14.43 -8.48
CA ASN A 149 -21.69 -13.50 -7.43
C ASN A 149 -20.59 -14.12 -6.59
N THR A 150 -20.71 -15.38 -6.20
CA THR A 150 -19.66 -16.11 -5.45
C THR A 150 -18.40 -16.27 -6.28
N GLY A 151 -18.53 -16.63 -7.57
CA GLY A 151 -17.39 -16.72 -8.48
C GLY A 151 -16.65 -15.38 -8.63
N ARG A 152 -17.41 -14.29 -8.75
CA ARG A 152 -16.87 -12.93 -8.81
C ARG A 152 -16.17 -12.52 -7.52
N ALA A 153 -16.74 -12.85 -6.35
CA ALA A 153 -16.13 -12.56 -5.05
C ALA A 153 -14.82 -13.33 -4.83
N LEU A 154 -14.77 -14.62 -5.20
CA LEU A 154 -13.55 -15.42 -5.12
C LEU A 154 -12.45 -14.91 -6.07
N ALA A 155 -12.83 -14.49 -7.28
CA ALA A 155 -11.88 -13.84 -8.20
C ALA A 155 -11.35 -12.52 -7.63
N ALA A 156 -12.20 -11.72 -6.97
CA ALA A 156 -11.78 -10.49 -6.30
C ALA A 156 -10.80 -10.78 -5.14
N ILE A 157 -11.02 -11.83 -4.35
CA ILE A 157 -10.09 -12.25 -3.29
C ILE A 157 -8.73 -12.63 -3.86
N ARG A 158 -8.68 -13.35 -4.99
CA ARG A 158 -7.41 -13.65 -5.67
C ARG A 158 -6.70 -12.39 -6.13
N ALA A 159 -7.43 -11.45 -6.73
CA ALA A 159 -6.86 -10.17 -7.15
C ALA A 159 -6.32 -9.36 -5.96
N ILE A 160 -7.03 -9.32 -4.84
CA ILE A 160 -6.54 -8.72 -3.59
C ILE A 160 -5.24 -9.37 -3.15
N SER A 161 -5.11 -10.70 -3.25
CA SER A 161 -3.88 -11.43 -2.90
C SER A 161 -2.70 -11.00 -3.77
N TYR A 162 -2.88 -10.91 -5.11
CA TYR A 162 -1.82 -10.46 -6.01
C TYR A 162 -1.44 -8.99 -5.79
N LEU A 163 -2.42 -8.12 -5.57
CA LEU A 163 -2.16 -6.71 -5.29
C LEU A 163 -1.47 -6.51 -3.93
N SER A 164 -1.79 -7.36 -2.94
CA SER A 164 -1.09 -7.35 -1.65
C SER A 164 0.37 -7.77 -1.80
N LEU A 165 0.65 -8.78 -2.63
CA LEU A 165 2.02 -9.18 -2.94
C LEU A 165 2.78 -8.06 -3.68
N ALA A 166 2.12 -7.39 -4.64
CA ALA A 166 2.70 -6.23 -5.32
C ALA A 166 3.03 -5.10 -4.33
N ASN A 167 2.14 -4.82 -3.35
CA ASN A 167 2.40 -3.84 -2.30
C ASN A 167 3.59 -4.21 -1.41
N ILE A 168 3.86 -5.49 -1.15
CA ILE A 168 5.06 -5.94 -0.43
C ILE A 168 6.32 -5.59 -1.23
N ILE A 169 6.33 -5.91 -2.52
CA ILE A 169 7.50 -5.64 -3.39
C ILE A 169 7.75 -4.14 -3.49
N VAL A 170 6.71 -3.37 -3.79
CA VAL A 170 6.81 -1.91 -3.94
C VAL A 170 7.20 -1.25 -2.61
N GLY A 171 6.65 -1.72 -1.49
CA GLY A 171 7.02 -1.24 -0.15
C GLY A 171 8.47 -1.54 0.21
N ALA A 172 8.98 -2.73 -0.14
CA ALA A 172 10.41 -3.06 0.04
C ALA A 172 11.31 -2.14 -0.79
N ILE A 173 10.94 -1.86 -2.05
CA ILE A 173 11.67 -0.91 -2.91
C ILE A 173 11.66 0.49 -2.28
N ALA A 174 10.51 0.96 -1.76
CA ALA A 174 10.40 2.26 -1.09
C ALA A 174 11.33 2.37 0.13
N ILE A 175 11.43 1.31 0.93
CA ILE A 175 12.34 1.26 2.09
C ILE A 175 13.80 1.38 1.62
N VAL A 176 14.19 0.61 0.61
CA VAL A 176 15.58 0.64 0.06
C VAL A 176 15.91 2.03 -0.50
N LEU A 177 15.01 2.64 -1.28
CA LEU A 177 15.21 3.99 -1.81
C LEU A 177 15.35 5.01 -0.67
N GLY A 178 14.51 4.93 0.38
CA GLY A 178 14.59 5.82 1.53
C GLY A 178 15.92 5.71 2.28
N VAL A 179 16.47 4.50 2.40
CA VAL A 179 17.81 4.29 2.99
C VAL A 179 18.90 4.83 2.07
N LEU A 180 18.82 4.57 0.76
CA LEU A 180 19.80 5.09 -0.20
C LEU A 180 19.83 6.62 -0.22
N TYR A 181 18.65 7.27 -0.17
CA TYR A 181 18.57 8.72 -0.12
C TYR A 181 19.29 9.33 1.08
N SER A 182 19.32 8.63 2.21
CA SER A 182 20.02 9.09 3.41
C SER A 182 21.54 9.00 3.35
N HIS A 183 22.11 8.28 2.37
CA HIS A 183 23.55 8.05 2.25
C HIS A 183 24.21 8.82 1.10
N ILE A 184 23.45 9.47 0.23
CA ILE A 184 23.92 10.31 -0.87
C ILE A 184 23.72 11.78 -0.54
#